data_a8ddf1dfd6d01e599908fc0ee3a42dd9
#
_entry.id   a8ddf1dfd6d01e599908fc0ee3a42dd9
#
_cell.length_a   1.000
_cell.length_b   1.000
_cell.length_c   1.000
_cell.angle_alpha   90.00
_cell.angle_beta   90.00
_cell.angle_gamma   90.00
#
_symmetry.space_group_name_H-M   'P 1'
#
loop_
_entity.id
_entity.type
_entity.pdbx_description
1 polymer ?
#
loop_
_entity_poly.entity_id
_entity_poly.type
_entity_poly.pdbx_seq_one_letter_code
_entity_poly.pdbx_strand_id
1 'polypeptide(L)'
;EKDILRIEEFWKFFGSYTKKISASEHDDLFAKTSHMPHVISYSLMNSLYKDLGDNTFFYSGGSLEDYTRIASSDPIMWKDIMVSNYEPILSSLNAFKKSLDDLSNLIEKNDSDGLVDFFSEVKNARDKSILKKED
;
A
#
# COMPACT_ATOMS: atom_id res chain seq x y z
N GLU A 1 -11.40 -4.12 30.41
CA GLU A 1 -10.35 -5.19 30.41
C GLU A 1 -10.97 -6.57 30.16
N LYS A 2 -12.00 -6.98 30.89
CA LYS A 2 -12.61 -8.31 30.77
C LYS A 2 -13.17 -8.59 29.37
N ASP A 3 -13.77 -7.60 28.71
CA ASP A 3 -14.32 -7.73 27.36
C ASP A 3 -13.23 -7.82 26.30
N ILE A 4 -12.12 -7.11 26.50
CA ILE A 4 -10.95 -7.19 25.63
C ILE A 4 -10.38 -8.61 25.65
N LEU A 5 -10.18 -9.18 26.84
CA LEU A 5 -9.68 -10.55 26.97
C LEU A 5 -10.58 -11.57 26.27
N ARG A 6 -11.92 -11.41 26.36
CA ARG A 6 -12.88 -12.28 25.66
C ARG A 6 -12.75 -12.19 24.14
N ILE A 7 -12.53 -10.98 23.61
CA ILE A 7 -12.31 -10.76 22.18
C ILE A 7 -10.97 -11.37 21.74
N GLU A 8 -9.91 -11.21 22.53
CA GLU A 8 -8.63 -11.83 22.26
C GLU A 8 -8.70 -13.35 22.23
N GLU A 9 -9.37 -13.96 23.23
CA GLU A 9 -9.58 -15.41 23.28
C GLU A 9 -10.39 -15.91 22.08
N PHE A 10 -11.44 -15.19 21.70
CA PHE A 10 -12.26 -15.52 20.54
C PHE A 10 -11.42 -15.55 19.25
N TRP A 11 -10.66 -14.51 18.95
CA TRP A 11 -9.84 -14.46 17.75
C TRP A 11 -8.68 -15.46 17.78
N LYS A 12 -8.09 -15.68 18.95
CA LYS A 12 -7.07 -16.70 19.15
C LYS A 12 -7.57 -18.11 18.86
N PHE A 13 -8.82 -18.41 19.18
CA PHE A 13 -9.45 -19.70 18.85
C PHE A 13 -9.46 -19.97 17.34
N PHE A 14 -9.57 -18.93 16.51
CA PHE A 14 -9.48 -19.03 15.05
C PHE A 14 -8.04 -18.92 14.50
N GLY A 15 -7.03 -19.01 15.35
CA GLY A 15 -5.63 -18.95 14.93
C GLY A 15 -5.12 -17.53 14.58
N SER A 16 -5.87 -16.49 14.97
CA SER A 16 -5.49 -15.09 14.71
C SER A 16 -4.67 -14.51 15.84
N TYR A 17 -3.75 -13.61 15.50
CA TYR A 17 -3.06 -12.76 16.46
C TYR A 17 -3.84 -11.46 16.68
N THR A 18 -3.90 -11.03 17.93
CA THR A 18 -4.51 -9.74 18.29
C THR A 18 -3.45 -8.80 18.82
N LYS A 19 -3.57 -7.51 18.49
CA LYS A 19 -2.71 -6.46 19.01
C LYS A 19 -3.57 -5.28 19.49
N LYS A 20 -3.35 -4.84 20.72
CA LYS A 20 -3.98 -3.63 21.26
C LYS A 20 -3.21 -2.42 20.76
N ILE A 21 -3.90 -1.54 20.07
CA ILE A 21 -3.37 -0.26 19.61
C ILE A 21 -4.40 0.82 19.87
N SER A 22 -3.97 2.07 19.98
CA SER A 22 -4.89 3.22 20.05
C SER A 22 -5.57 3.46 18.70
N ALA A 23 -6.68 4.20 18.70
CA ALA A 23 -7.35 4.58 17.46
C ALA A 23 -6.40 5.36 16.52
N SER A 24 -5.63 6.29 17.07
CA SER A 24 -4.65 7.06 16.27
C SER A 24 -3.56 6.17 15.67
N GLU A 25 -3.01 5.22 16.44
CA GLU A 25 -2.03 4.26 15.90
C GLU A 25 -2.64 3.37 14.82
N HIS A 26 -3.92 2.96 14.99
CA HIS A 26 -4.64 2.22 13.97
C HIS A 26 -4.73 3.02 12.68
N ASP A 27 -5.19 4.26 12.76
CA ASP A 27 -5.41 5.13 11.62
C ASP A 27 -4.11 5.43 10.86
N ASP A 28 -3.03 5.72 11.58
CA ASP A 28 -1.69 5.92 11.01
C ASP A 28 -1.12 4.65 10.35
N LEU A 29 -1.30 3.50 10.99
CA LEU A 29 -0.80 2.23 10.48
C LEU A 29 -1.54 1.82 9.21
N PHE A 30 -2.87 1.85 9.24
CA PHE A 30 -3.69 1.44 8.10
C PHE A 30 -3.68 2.44 6.95
N ALA A 31 -3.42 3.73 7.22
CA ALA A 31 -3.14 4.70 6.16
C ALA A 31 -1.96 4.25 5.28
N LYS A 32 -0.91 3.68 5.87
CA LYS A 32 0.31 3.24 5.17
C LYS A 32 0.17 1.85 4.56
N THR A 33 -0.44 0.91 5.28
CA THR A 33 -0.40 -0.53 4.93
C THR A 33 -1.62 -1.01 4.15
N SER A 34 -2.70 -0.24 4.16
CA SER A 34 -3.96 -0.57 3.49
C SER A 34 -4.45 0.56 2.59
N HIS A 35 -4.65 1.77 3.11
CA HIS A 35 -5.32 2.83 2.36
C HIS A 35 -4.44 3.39 1.23
N MET A 36 -3.16 3.67 1.50
CA MET A 36 -2.23 4.13 0.47
C MET A 36 -2.06 3.14 -0.70
N PRO A 37 -1.91 1.81 -0.49
CA PRO A 37 -1.91 0.84 -1.58
C PRO A 37 -3.14 0.94 -2.50
N HIS A 38 -4.33 1.16 -1.95
CA HIS A 38 -5.55 1.36 -2.76
C HIS A 38 -5.52 2.68 -3.52
N VAL A 39 -5.09 3.78 -2.89
CA VAL A 39 -4.91 5.08 -3.58
C VAL A 39 -3.98 4.94 -4.78
N ILE A 40 -2.86 4.22 -4.61
CA ILE A 40 -1.88 3.96 -5.68
C ILE A 40 -2.52 3.13 -6.79
N SER A 41 -3.20 2.04 -6.44
CA SER A 41 -3.86 1.15 -7.41
C SER A 41 -4.92 1.88 -8.23
N TYR A 42 -5.81 2.64 -7.58
CA TYR A 42 -6.80 3.47 -8.28
C TYR A 42 -6.15 4.52 -9.18
N SER A 43 -5.09 5.18 -8.70
CA SER A 43 -4.38 6.22 -9.46
C SER A 43 -3.65 5.65 -10.66
N LEU A 44 -2.99 4.50 -10.50
CA LEU A 44 -2.31 3.78 -11.58
C LEU A 44 -3.33 3.37 -12.66
N MET A 45 -4.43 2.73 -12.26
CA MET A 45 -5.46 2.31 -13.21
C MET A 45 -6.09 3.48 -13.94
N ASN A 46 -6.37 4.59 -13.23
CA ASN A 46 -6.92 5.81 -13.83
C ASN A 46 -5.95 6.43 -14.87
N SER A 47 -4.64 6.44 -14.56
CA SER A 47 -3.63 6.94 -15.52
C SER A 47 -3.57 6.07 -16.76
N LEU A 48 -3.45 4.77 -16.60
CA LEU A 48 -3.36 3.82 -17.71
C LEU A 48 -4.62 3.83 -18.59
N TYR A 49 -5.79 3.88 -17.98
CA TYR A 49 -7.05 3.92 -18.73
C TYR A 49 -7.23 5.21 -19.54
N LYS A 50 -6.74 6.34 -19.02
CA LYS A 50 -6.76 7.61 -19.78
C LYS A 50 -5.88 7.57 -21.01
N ASP A 51 -4.77 6.84 -20.96
CA ASP A 51 -3.79 6.76 -22.04
C ASP A 51 -4.13 5.65 -23.05
N LEU A 52 -4.60 4.49 -22.57
CA LEU A 52 -4.76 3.26 -23.36
C LEU A 52 -6.23 2.84 -23.58
N GLY A 53 -7.18 3.41 -22.80
CA GLY A 53 -8.59 3.03 -22.86
C GLY A 53 -8.82 1.55 -22.58
N ASP A 54 -9.70 0.93 -23.34
CA ASP A 54 -10.05 -0.49 -23.22
C ASP A 54 -8.88 -1.45 -23.54
N ASN A 55 -7.80 -0.94 -24.13
CA ASN A 55 -6.60 -1.73 -24.42
C ASN A 55 -5.62 -1.83 -23.24
N THR A 56 -5.94 -1.28 -22.08
CA THR A 56 -5.05 -1.22 -20.90
C THR A 56 -4.43 -2.57 -20.57
N PHE A 57 -5.19 -3.65 -20.65
CA PHE A 57 -4.68 -5.00 -20.33
C PHE A 57 -4.22 -5.81 -21.55
N PHE A 58 -4.41 -5.32 -22.76
CA PHE A 58 -4.08 -6.07 -23.99
C PHE A 58 -2.58 -6.39 -24.11
N TYR A 59 -1.74 -5.48 -23.64
CA TYR A 59 -0.28 -5.63 -23.68
C TYR A 59 0.32 -5.86 -22.27
N SER A 60 -0.50 -6.17 -21.26
CA SER A 60 -0.04 -6.35 -19.89
C SER A 60 0.39 -7.79 -19.59
N GLY A 61 1.32 -7.93 -18.65
CA GLY A 61 1.56 -9.19 -17.95
C GLY A 61 0.77 -9.27 -16.65
N GLY A 62 0.75 -10.45 -16.00
CA GLY A 62 0.01 -10.68 -14.76
C GLY A 62 0.34 -9.70 -13.62
N SER A 63 1.54 -9.13 -13.63
CA SER A 63 1.93 -8.14 -12.62
C SER A 63 1.02 -6.91 -12.59
N LEU A 64 0.58 -6.39 -13.75
CA LEU A 64 -0.32 -5.24 -13.79
C LEU A 64 -1.70 -5.59 -13.24
N GLU A 65 -2.22 -6.77 -13.56
CA GLU A 65 -3.49 -7.28 -13.04
C GLU A 65 -3.44 -7.39 -11.51
N ASP A 66 -2.37 -7.96 -10.96
CA ASP A 66 -2.16 -8.10 -9.52
C ASP A 66 -2.11 -6.73 -8.82
N TYR A 67 -1.35 -5.77 -9.35
CA TYR A 67 -1.23 -4.42 -8.79
C TYR A 67 -2.53 -3.62 -8.85
N THR A 68 -3.34 -3.83 -9.89
CA THR A 68 -4.58 -3.06 -10.08
C THR A 68 -5.83 -3.79 -9.59
N ARG A 69 -5.73 -5.05 -9.17
CA ARG A 69 -6.87 -5.87 -8.70
C ARG A 69 -7.70 -5.17 -7.63
N ILE A 70 -7.04 -4.52 -6.68
CA ILE A 70 -7.73 -3.83 -5.58
C ILE A 70 -8.44 -2.52 -6.02
N ALA A 71 -8.16 -2.00 -7.20
CA ALA A 71 -8.91 -0.88 -7.78
C ALA A 71 -10.35 -1.25 -8.21
N SER A 72 -10.70 -2.54 -8.18
CA SER A 72 -12.09 -3.02 -8.40
C SER A 72 -12.92 -3.09 -7.12
N SER A 73 -12.42 -2.53 -6.01
CA SER A 73 -13.15 -2.50 -4.74
C SER A 73 -14.32 -1.51 -4.77
N ASP A 74 -15.28 -1.69 -3.85
CA ASP A 74 -16.49 -0.87 -3.77
C ASP A 74 -16.16 0.64 -3.60
N PRO A 75 -16.63 1.52 -4.49
CA PRO A 75 -16.25 2.93 -4.46
C PRO A 75 -16.88 3.71 -3.31
N ILE A 76 -18.04 3.28 -2.80
CA ILE A 76 -18.71 3.96 -1.67
C ILE A 76 -17.96 3.67 -0.39
N MET A 77 -17.61 2.41 -0.14
CA MET A 77 -16.79 2.02 0.99
C MET A 77 -15.46 2.77 1.00
N TRP A 78 -14.76 2.82 -0.16
CA TRP A 78 -13.46 3.49 -0.25
C TRP A 78 -13.56 5.01 -0.11
N LYS A 79 -14.62 5.62 -0.61
CA LYS A 79 -14.91 7.04 -0.34
C LYS A 79 -15.02 7.29 1.17
N ASP A 80 -15.77 6.46 1.89
CA ASP A 80 -15.96 6.64 3.34
C ASP A 80 -14.64 6.45 4.11
N ILE A 81 -13.80 5.48 3.73
CA ILE A 81 -12.46 5.29 4.30
C ILE A 81 -11.57 6.51 4.04
N MET A 82 -11.55 7.03 2.79
CA MET A 82 -10.72 8.18 2.44
C MET A 82 -11.13 9.45 3.19
N VAL A 83 -12.42 9.65 3.40
CA VAL A 83 -12.94 10.81 4.12
C VAL A 83 -12.68 10.70 5.63
N SER A 84 -12.89 9.51 6.21
CA SER A 84 -12.74 9.32 7.66
C SER A 84 -11.28 9.32 8.14
N ASN A 85 -10.33 8.92 7.29
CA ASN A 85 -8.90 8.85 7.62
C ASN A 85 -8.03 9.77 6.71
N TYR A 86 -8.55 10.93 6.31
CA TYR A 86 -7.95 11.75 5.25
C TYR A 86 -6.54 12.28 5.60
N GLU A 87 -6.31 12.77 6.85
CA GLU A 87 -5.02 13.36 7.24
C GLU A 87 -3.87 12.34 7.23
N PRO A 88 -3.97 11.16 7.88
CA PRO A 88 -2.97 10.11 7.78
C PRO A 88 -2.73 9.61 6.35
N ILE A 89 -3.79 9.51 5.54
CA ILE A 89 -3.68 9.10 4.13
C ILE A 89 -2.91 10.14 3.33
N LEU A 90 -3.22 11.43 3.47
CA LEU A 90 -2.50 12.52 2.79
C LEU A 90 -1.02 12.57 3.19
N SER A 91 -0.73 12.39 4.48
CA SER A 91 0.65 12.30 4.98
C SER A 91 1.41 11.16 4.30
N SER A 92 0.82 9.96 4.27
CA SER A 92 1.41 8.78 3.62
C SER A 92 1.58 8.96 2.12
N LEU A 93 0.61 9.58 1.45
CA LEU A 93 0.66 9.86 0.02
C LEU A 93 1.76 10.87 -0.32
N ASN A 94 1.97 11.89 0.52
CA ASN A 94 3.06 12.86 0.31
C ASN A 94 4.45 12.21 0.47
N ALA A 95 4.61 11.29 1.43
CA ALA A 95 5.83 10.52 1.56
C ALA A 95 6.08 9.62 0.33
N PHE A 96 5.03 8.99 -0.20
CA PHE A 96 5.12 8.18 -1.42
C PHE A 96 5.46 9.01 -2.66
N LYS A 97 4.84 10.18 -2.82
CA LYS A 97 5.19 11.11 -3.91
C LYS A 97 6.66 11.49 -3.88
N LYS A 98 7.19 11.80 -2.70
CA LYS A 98 8.62 12.09 -2.56
C LYS A 98 9.51 10.92 -3.01
N SER A 99 9.15 9.69 -2.64
CA SER A 99 9.89 8.50 -3.11
C SER A 99 9.80 8.31 -4.63
N LEU A 100 8.67 8.65 -5.25
CA LEU A 100 8.55 8.66 -6.71
C LEU A 100 9.42 9.74 -7.36
N ASP A 101 9.45 10.94 -6.77
CA ASP A 101 10.29 12.05 -7.25
C ASP A 101 11.77 11.68 -7.15
N ASP A 102 12.22 11.05 -6.06
CA ASP A 102 13.57 10.57 -5.88
C ASP A 102 13.96 9.55 -6.97
N LEU A 103 13.11 8.58 -7.25
CA LEU A 103 13.32 7.59 -8.32
C LEU A 103 13.28 8.24 -9.71
N SER A 104 12.34 9.17 -9.96
CA SER A 104 12.25 9.90 -11.22
C SER A 104 13.53 10.69 -11.50
N ASN A 105 14.10 11.33 -10.48
CA ASN A 105 15.36 12.07 -10.60
C ASN A 105 16.55 11.18 -11.01
N LEU A 106 16.62 9.93 -10.50
CA LEU A 106 17.63 8.96 -10.91
C LEU A 106 17.46 8.56 -12.38
N ILE A 107 16.21 8.34 -12.80
CA ILE A 107 15.87 7.99 -14.19
C ILE A 107 16.23 9.16 -15.14
N GLU A 108 15.82 10.39 -14.81
CA GLU A 108 16.08 11.58 -15.61
C GLU A 108 17.58 11.83 -15.80
N LYS A 109 18.38 11.59 -14.76
CA LYS A 109 19.85 11.73 -14.81
C LYS A 109 20.54 10.55 -15.49
N ASN A 110 19.80 9.50 -15.85
CA ASN A 110 20.33 8.22 -16.34
C ASN A 110 21.43 7.65 -15.39
N ASP A 111 21.20 7.81 -14.07
CA ASP A 111 22.14 7.40 -13.02
C ASP A 111 22.03 5.90 -12.77
N SER A 112 22.78 5.12 -13.54
CA SER A 112 22.76 3.66 -13.49
C SER A 112 23.14 3.10 -12.12
N ASP A 113 24.17 3.66 -11.50
CA ASP A 113 24.68 3.17 -10.21
C ASP A 113 23.69 3.53 -9.08
N GLY A 114 23.17 4.75 -9.08
CA GLY A 114 22.14 5.18 -8.15
C GLY A 114 20.86 4.36 -8.25
N LEU A 115 20.46 3.95 -9.47
CA LEU A 115 19.33 3.05 -9.67
C LEU A 115 19.56 1.65 -9.07
N VAL A 116 20.76 1.10 -9.27
CA VAL A 116 21.15 -0.21 -8.70
C VAL A 116 21.13 -0.14 -7.17
N ASP A 117 21.67 0.91 -6.59
CA ASP A 117 21.71 1.12 -5.14
C ASP A 117 20.28 1.24 -4.58
N PHE A 118 19.43 2.05 -5.19
CA PHE A 118 18.04 2.23 -4.79
C PHE A 118 17.27 0.90 -4.82
N PHE A 119 17.34 0.15 -5.92
CA PHE A 119 16.62 -1.13 -6.03
C PHE A 119 17.17 -2.20 -5.08
N SER A 120 18.47 -2.20 -4.84
CA SER A 120 19.10 -3.14 -3.91
C SER A 120 18.68 -2.88 -2.47
N GLU A 121 18.61 -1.62 -2.05
CA GLU A 121 18.13 -1.22 -0.74
C GLU A 121 16.66 -1.64 -0.53
N VAL A 122 15.79 -1.31 -1.48
CA VAL A 122 14.36 -1.67 -1.43
C VAL A 122 14.15 -3.18 -1.39
N LYS A 123 14.88 -3.94 -2.23
CA LYS A 123 14.85 -5.39 -2.22
C LYS A 123 15.24 -5.95 -0.85
N ASN A 124 16.35 -5.49 -0.29
CA ASN A 124 16.83 -5.95 1.01
C ASN A 124 15.84 -5.63 2.14
N ALA A 125 15.23 -4.44 2.10
CA ALA A 125 14.20 -4.04 3.08
C ALA A 125 12.98 -4.96 3.00
N ARG A 126 12.51 -5.27 1.78
CA ARG A 126 11.38 -6.18 1.55
C ARG A 126 11.67 -7.58 2.07
N ASP A 127 12.82 -8.15 1.71
CA ASP A 127 13.21 -9.51 2.11
C ASP A 127 13.28 -9.65 3.63
N LYS A 128 13.89 -8.68 4.33
CA LYS A 128 13.93 -8.61 5.80
C LYS A 128 12.54 -8.49 6.44
N SER A 129 11.62 -7.75 5.80
CA SER A 129 10.28 -7.53 6.33
C SER A 129 9.40 -8.78 6.23
N ILE A 130 9.59 -9.61 5.21
CA ILE A 130 8.87 -10.88 5.05
C ILE A 130 9.35 -11.90 6.09
N LEU A 131 10.65 -12.05 6.27
CA LEU A 131 11.21 -12.99 7.26
C LEU A 131 10.69 -12.72 8.68
N LYS A 132 10.53 -11.44 9.04
CA LYS A 132 9.96 -11.06 10.35
C LYS A 132 8.45 -11.33 10.51
N LYS A 133 7.74 -11.62 9.43
CA LYS A 133 6.31 -11.95 9.48
C LYS A 133 6.08 -13.45 9.70
N GLU A 134 7.07 -14.27 9.37
CA GLU A 134 7.01 -15.74 9.51
C GLU A 134 7.45 -16.21 10.91
N ASP A 135 8.15 -15.37 11.68
CA ASP A 135 8.50 -15.57 13.10
C ASP A 135 7.37 -15.10 14.04
#